data_a880f566674f820ab1919bfe518a1ec5
#
_entry.id   a880f566674f820ab1919bfe518a1ec5
#
_cell.length_a   1.000
_cell.length_b   1.000
_cell.length_c   1.000
_cell.angle_alpha   90.00
_cell.angle_beta   90.00
_cell.angle_gamma   90.00
#
_symmetry.space_group_name_H-M   'P 1'
#
loop_
_entity.id
_entity.type
_entity.pdbx_description
1 polymer ?
#
loop_
_entity_poly.entity_id
_entity_poly.type
_entity_poly.pdbx_seq_one_letter_code
_entity_poly.pdbx_strand_id
1 'polypeptide(L)'
;MKTTFFSIFIVLTMAIESFAGTLLGSWEMQPESNSSERSVMIASENYLSISVFEKNIYIRTYGGTYEINDAGLTVKVEFNDKNPENIGTKINYKFTRKNNQFTIENQAKTTWKRIDEGKDALSGNWRISARAGQDGQMTEMKRTARKTLKICSEKRFQWFAINPETKEFFGTGGGTYELKDGKYIETLEFFSRDNSRVGASLTFDAKVEGDKWHHSGKSSKGDPVNEIWGKEK
;
A
#
# COMPACT_ATOMS: atom_id res chain seq x y z
N MET A 1 -26.66 -67.53 -13.20
CA MET A 1 -26.52 -66.10 -13.41
C MET A 1 -25.73 -65.49 -12.26
N LYS A 2 -24.47 -65.10 -12.49
CA LYS A 2 -23.63 -64.44 -11.49
C LYS A 2 -23.64 -62.93 -11.77
N THR A 3 -24.23 -62.17 -10.88
CA THR A 3 -24.32 -60.70 -11.00
C THR A 3 -23.05 -60.08 -10.35
N THR A 4 -22.19 -59.48 -11.17
CA THR A 4 -20.96 -58.80 -10.72
C THR A 4 -21.31 -57.34 -10.41
N PHE A 5 -21.25 -56.97 -9.16
CA PHE A 5 -21.35 -55.53 -8.74
C PHE A 5 -20.01 -54.83 -8.98
N PHE A 6 -20.04 -53.83 -9.85
CA PHE A 6 -18.92 -52.91 -10.08
C PHE A 6 -19.08 -51.73 -9.10
N SER A 7 -18.26 -51.68 -8.09
CA SER A 7 -18.18 -50.52 -7.19
C SER A 7 -17.33 -49.43 -7.83
N ILE A 8 -17.97 -48.32 -8.21
CA ILE A 8 -17.29 -47.13 -8.71
C ILE A 8 -16.78 -46.36 -7.46
N PHE A 9 -15.45 -46.36 -7.26
CA PHE A 9 -14.78 -45.48 -6.29
C PHE A 9 -14.63 -44.09 -6.92
N ILE A 10 -15.46 -43.14 -6.49
CA ILE A 10 -15.28 -41.72 -6.83
C ILE A 10 -14.17 -41.18 -5.93
N VAL A 11 -12.96 -41.04 -6.47
CA VAL A 11 -11.88 -40.33 -5.82
C VAL A 11 -12.17 -38.84 -5.94
N LEU A 12 -12.67 -38.26 -4.87
CA LEU A 12 -12.84 -36.79 -4.75
C LEU A 12 -11.44 -36.19 -4.58
N THR A 13 -10.80 -35.81 -5.69
CA THR A 13 -9.57 -35.00 -5.64
C THR A 13 -9.94 -33.60 -5.16
N MET A 14 -9.72 -33.34 -3.87
CA MET A 14 -9.66 -31.96 -3.39
C MET A 14 -8.48 -31.30 -4.09
N ALA A 15 -8.78 -30.42 -5.04
CA ALA A 15 -7.80 -29.49 -5.56
C ALA A 15 -7.35 -28.59 -4.39
N ILE A 16 -6.15 -28.82 -3.89
CA ILE A 16 -5.47 -27.88 -3.02
C ILE A 16 -5.15 -26.69 -3.92
N GLU A 17 -6.00 -25.66 -3.90
CA GLU A 17 -5.65 -24.38 -4.52
C GLU A 17 -4.42 -23.86 -3.77
N SER A 18 -3.27 -23.92 -4.43
CA SER A 18 -2.04 -23.27 -3.98
C SER A 18 -2.33 -21.79 -3.80
N PHE A 19 -2.36 -21.32 -2.56
CA PHE A 19 -2.57 -19.93 -2.20
C PHE A 19 -1.30 -19.10 -2.47
N ALA A 20 -0.89 -18.99 -3.72
CA ALA A 20 -0.03 -17.90 -4.16
C ALA A 20 -0.93 -16.65 -4.35
N GLY A 21 -1.40 -16.08 -3.25
CA GLY A 21 -2.29 -14.93 -3.28
C GLY A 21 -1.53 -13.63 -3.11
N THR A 22 -1.94 -12.59 -3.83
CA THR A 22 -1.48 -11.23 -3.55
C THR A 22 -2.53 -10.48 -2.73
N LEU A 23 -2.08 -9.50 -1.94
CA LEU A 23 -2.95 -8.57 -1.22
C LEU A 23 -3.32 -7.35 -2.08
N LEU A 24 -3.09 -7.40 -3.40
CA LEU A 24 -3.35 -6.27 -4.31
C LEU A 24 -4.62 -5.51 -3.95
N GLY A 25 -4.51 -4.18 -3.95
CA GLY A 25 -5.60 -3.28 -3.62
C GLY A 25 -5.47 -2.65 -2.24
N SER A 26 -6.56 -2.12 -1.74
CA SER A 26 -6.61 -1.54 -0.41
C SER A 26 -7.63 -2.22 0.49
N TRP A 27 -7.35 -2.14 1.79
CA TRP A 27 -8.05 -2.85 2.83
C TRP A 27 -8.20 -1.99 4.07
N GLU A 28 -9.32 -2.12 4.77
CA GLU A 28 -9.56 -1.46 6.05
C GLU A 28 -9.74 -2.50 7.14
N MET A 29 -9.01 -2.33 8.23
CA MET A 29 -9.15 -3.18 9.40
C MET A 29 -10.52 -2.96 10.02
N GLN A 30 -11.20 -4.05 10.34
CA GLN A 30 -12.44 -3.96 11.08
C GLN A 30 -12.14 -3.50 12.51
N PRO A 31 -12.71 -2.37 12.97
CA PRO A 31 -12.42 -1.85 14.29
C PRO A 31 -12.89 -2.82 15.37
N GLU A 32 -12.15 -2.87 16.46
CA GLU A 32 -12.68 -3.41 17.70
C GLU A 32 -13.84 -2.51 18.17
N SER A 33 -14.83 -3.08 18.86
CA SER A 33 -15.98 -2.32 19.34
C SER A 33 -15.53 -1.07 20.12
N ASN A 34 -15.98 0.12 19.70
CA ASN A 34 -15.72 1.45 20.25
C ASN A 34 -14.38 2.12 19.88
N SER A 35 -13.60 1.60 18.94
CA SER A 35 -12.43 2.33 18.43
C SER A 35 -12.82 3.31 17.32
N SER A 36 -12.38 4.56 17.43
CA SER A 36 -12.45 5.57 16.37
C SER A 36 -11.22 5.57 15.44
N GLU A 37 -10.20 4.76 15.78
CA GLU A 37 -9.01 4.58 14.94
C GLU A 37 -9.35 3.82 13.67
N ARG A 38 -8.89 4.33 12.55
CA ARG A 38 -8.92 3.66 11.25
C ARG A 38 -7.53 3.15 10.90
N SER A 39 -7.47 1.89 10.48
CA SER A 39 -6.25 1.30 9.93
C SER A 39 -6.50 0.94 8.47
N VAL A 40 -5.76 1.56 7.58
CA VAL A 40 -5.86 1.33 6.13
C VAL A 40 -4.55 0.74 5.63
N MET A 41 -4.64 -0.38 4.93
CA MET A 41 -3.54 -1.02 4.22
C MET A 41 -3.70 -0.76 2.73
N ILE A 42 -2.61 -0.40 2.07
CA ILE A 42 -2.49 -0.40 0.61
C ILE A 42 -1.40 -1.40 0.25
N ALA A 43 -1.69 -2.29 -0.68
CA ALA A 43 -0.75 -3.32 -1.11
C ALA A 43 -0.61 -3.38 -2.64
N SER A 44 0.63 -3.41 -3.11
CA SER A 44 1.02 -3.78 -4.47
C SER A 44 1.35 -5.28 -4.53
N GLU A 45 1.99 -5.75 -5.59
CA GLU A 45 2.32 -7.18 -5.75
C GLU A 45 3.20 -7.74 -4.62
N ASN A 46 4.14 -6.95 -4.13
CA ASN A 46 5.16 -7.39 -3.18
C ASN A 46 5.47 -6.36 -2.08
N TYR A 47 4.71 -5.29 -1.99
CA TYR A 47 4.92 -4.22 -1.03
C TYR A 47 3.61 -3.78 -0.40
N LEU A 48 3.60 -3.53 0.90
CA LEU A 48 2.44 -3.01 1.60
C LEU A 48 2.81 -1.86 2.53
N SER A 49 1.85 -0.97 2.74
CA SER A 49 1.91 0.04 3.79
C SER A 49 0.62 0.03 4.59
N ILE A 50 0.73 0.24 5.89
CA ILE A 50 -0.40 0.39 6.80
C ILE A 50 -0.29 1.76 7.45
N SER A 51 -1.36 2.56 7.35
CA SER A 51 -1.51 3.83 8.04
C SER A 51 -2.62 3.74 9.07
N VAL A 52 -2.38 4.31 10.25
CA VAL A 52 -3.35 4.40 11.34
C VAL A 52 -3.58 5.87 11.65
N PHE A 53 -4.83 6.27 11.66
CA PHE A 53 -5.26 7.65 11.92
C PHE A 53 -6.65 7.68 12.55
N GLU A 54 -6.95 8.75 13.24
CA GLU A 54 -8.25 9.00 13.84
C GLU A 54 -8.76 10.37 13.41
N LYS A 55 -9.91 10.42 12.73
CA LYS A 55 -10.42 11.66 12.12
C LYS A 55 -9.36 12.31 11.24
N ASN A 56 -8.80 13.46 11.66
CA ASN A 56 -7.74 14.20 10.99
C ASN A 56 -6.36 14.08 11.68
N ILE A 57 -6.21 13.17 12.63
CA ILE A 57 -4.98 13.00 13.41
C ILE A 57 -4.23 11.77 12.90
N TYR A 58 -3.03 11.98 12.38
CA TYR A 58 -2.09 10.90 12.08
C TYR A 58 -1.59 10.25 13.37
N ILE A 59 -1.59 8.93 13.43
CA ILE A 59 -1.12 8.16 14.60
C ILE A 59 0.19 7.47 14.30
N ARG A 60 0.23 6.58 13.29
CA ARG A 60 1.43 5.82 12.92
C ARG A 60 1.34 5.24 11.52
N THR A 61 2.50 4.83 10.99
CA THR A 61 2.58 4.04 9.76
C THR A 61 3.73 3.05 9.80
N TYR A 62 3.54 1.92 9.14
CA TYR A 62 4.55 0.88 9.00
C TYR A 62 4.29 0.05 7.75
N GLY A 63 5.33 -0.63 7.28
CA GLY A 63 5.21 -1.47 6.09
C GLY A 63 6.56 -1.93 5.56
N GLY A 64 6.52 -2.53 4.38
CA GLY A 64 7.69 -3.08 3.70
C GLY A 64 7.32 -4.10 2.65
N THR A 65 8.28 -4.92 2.26
CA THR A 65 8.03 -6.00 1.30
C THR A 65 7.29 -7.15 1.97
N TYR A 66 6.44 -7.84 1.21
CA TYR A 66 5.71 -8.99 1.72
C TYR A 66 5.68 -10.16 0.73
N GLU A 67 5.46 -11.33 1.26
CA GLU A 67 5.19 -12.57 0.51
C GLU A 67 4.12 -13.39 1.21
N ILE A 68 3.29 -14.09 0.43
CA ILE A 68 2.27 -15.02 0.92
C ILE A 68 2.57 -16.39 0.35
N ASN A 69 2.62 -17.37 1.23
CA ASN A 69 2.80 -18.78 0.89
C ASN A 69 1.99 -19.67 1.85
N ASP A 70 2.15 -20.97 1.76
CA ASP A 70 1.43 -21.93 2.60
C ASP A 70 1.70 -21.76 4.11
N ALA A 71 2.82 -21.13 4.49
CA ALA A 71 3.13 -20.81 5.88
C ALA A 71 2.43 -19.54 6.40
N GLY A 72 1.85 -18.73 5.49
CA GLY A 72 1.13 -17.50 5.80
C GLY A 72 1.67 -16.26 5.13
N LEU A 73 1.48 -15.10 5.77
CA LEU A 73 1.99 -13.80 5.32
C LEU A 73 3.27 -13.47 6.07
N THR A 74 4.35 -13.24 5.34
CA THR A 74 5.62 -12.74 5.88
C THR A 74 5.82 -11.30 5.42
N VAL A 75 6.06 -10.38 6.37
CA VAL A 75 6.40 -8.97 6.07
C VAL A 75 7.84 -8.71 6.52
N LYS A 76 8.69 -8.25 5.60
CA LYS A 76 9.99 -7.66 5.94
C LYS A 76 9.81 -6.16 6.13
N VAL A 77 9.94 -5.70 7.35
CA VAL A 77 9.68 -4.30 7.73
C VAL A 77 10.77 -3.40 7.16
N GLU A 78 10.39 -2.41 6.34
CA GLU A 78 11.30 -1.38 5.84
C GLU A 78 11.12 -0.02 6.53
N PHE A 79 9.96 0.21 7.13
CA PHE A 79 9.70 1.40 7.94
C PHE A 79 8.67 1.10 9.03
N ASN A 80 8.85 1.76 10.16
CA ASN A 80 7.90 1.79 11.28
C ASN A 80 8.24 3.05 12.09
N ASP A 81 7.39 4.06 12.02
CA ASP A 81 7.69 5.39 12.59
C ASP A 81 7.65 5.42 14.11
N LYS A 82 6.94 4.48 14.74
CA LYS A 82 6.84 4.39 16.21
C LYS A 82 7.80 3.36 16.81
N ASN A 83 8.17 2.33 16.05
CA ASN A 83 9.02 1.26 16.51
C ASN A 83 10.15 0.99 15.49
N PRO A 84 11.12 1.93 15.35
CA PRO A 84 12.19 1.81 14.35
C PRO A 84 13.12 0.62 14.59
N GLU A 85 13.13 0.03 15.79
CA GLU A 85 13.86 -1.21 16.11
C GLU A 85 13.38 -2.39 15.28
N ASN A 86 12.11 -2.40 14.86
CA ASN A 86 11.54 -3.46 14.02
C ASN A 86 12.00 -3.39 12.56
N ILE A 87 12.62 -2.28 12.12
CA ILE A 87 13.09 -2.13 10.74
C ILE A 87 14.21 -3.13 10.47
N GLY A 88 14.06 -3.88 9.38
CA GLY A 88 14.95 -4.97 8.95
C GLY A 88 14.50 -6.36 9.43
N THR A 89 13.55 -6.45 10.37
CA THR A 89 13.03 -7.74 10.85
C THR A 89 12.00 -8.34 9.89
N LYS A 90 11.80 -9.66 9.98
CA LYS A 90 10.69 -10.36 9.32
C LYS A 90 9.65 -10.72 10.37
N ILE A 91 8.40 -10.37 10.08
CA ILE A 91 7.25 -10.71 10.93
C ILE A 91 6.38 -11.69 10.16
N ASN A 92 6.11 -12.84 10.78
CA ASN A 92 5.27 -13.89 10.22
C ASN A 92 3.88 -13.81 10.84
N TYR A 93 2.87 -13.83 9.99
CA TYR A 93 1.47 -13.84 10.37
C TYR A 93 0.82 -15.10 9.85
N LYS A 94 0.04 -15.76 10.69
CA LYS A 94 -0.94 -16.73 10.21
C LYS A 94 -1.95 -15.98 9.34
N PHE A 95 -2.16 -16.44 8.13
CA PHE A 95 -2.98 -15.75 7.13
C PHE A 95 -4.12 -16.64 6.68
N THR A 96 -5.33 -16.10 6.67
CA THR A 96 -6.50 -16.75 6.09
C THR A 96 -7.28 -15.74 5.27
N ARG A 97 -7.77 -16.15 4.09
CA ARG A 97 -8.55 -15.31 3.20
C ARG A 97 -9.88 -15.97 2.88
N LYS A 98 -10.94 -15.16 2.88
CA LYS A 98 -12.28 -15.59 2.47
C LYS A 98 -12.97 -14.45 1.73
N ASN A 99 -13.18 -14.62 0.42
CA ASN A 99 -13.81 -13.60 -0.43
C ASN A 99 -13.09 -12.23 -0.33
N ASN A 100 -13.84 -11.18 0.04
CA ASN A 100 -13.37 -9.80 0.19
C ASN A 100 -12.83 -9.48 1.60
N GLN A 101 -12.42 -10.49 2.34
CA GLN A 101 -11.83 -10.34 3.67
C GLN A 101 -10.61 -11.23 3.82
N PHE A 102 -9.66 -10.79 4.64
CA PHE A 102 -8.63 -11.65 5.16
C PHE A 102 -8.42 -11.40 6.66
N THR A 103 -7.84 -12.38 7.30
CA THR A 103 -7.46 -12.31 8.71
C THR A 103 -5.98 -12.59 8.84
N ILE A 104 -5.30 -11.79 9.63
CA ILE A 104 -3.92 -12.05 10.05
C ILE A 104 -3.89 -12.20 11.57
N GLU A 105 -3.05 -13.10 12.03
CA GLU A 105 -2.88 -13.41 13.44
C GLU A 105 -1.38 -13.59 13.74
N ASN A 106 -0.92 -12.87 14.77
CA ASN A 106 0.37 -13.04 15.40
C ASN A 106 0.14 -12.96 16.93
N GLN A 107 0.39 -11.82 17.56
CA GLN A 107 0.03 -11.59 18.98
C GLN A 107 -1.46 -11.28 19.15
N ALA A 108 -2.06 -10.63 18.13
CA ALA A 108 -3.48 -10.36 18.06
C ALA A 108 -4.04 -10.80 16.71
N LYS A 109 -5.32 -11.09 16.67
CA LYS A 109 -6.06 -11.43 15.46
C LYS A 109 -6.77 -10.20 14.93
N THR A 110 -6.51 -9.83 13.67
CA THR A 110 -7.17 -8.71 13.00
C THR A 110 -7.81 -9.16 11.69
N THR A 111 -8.98 -8.61 11.40
CA THR A 111 -9.73 -8.88 10.16
C THR A 111 -9.76 -7.62 9.30
N TRP A 112 -9.49 -7.79 8.03
CA TRP A 112 -9.39 -6.73 7.03
C TRP A 112 -10.44 -6.93 5.95
N LYS A 113 -11.17 -5.88 5.64
CA LYS A 113 -12.17 -5.85 4.57
C LYS A 113 -11.64 -5.07 3.38
N ARG A 114 -11.86 -5.59 2.18
CA ARG A 114 -11.42 -4.97 0.92
C ARG A 114 -12.15 -3.65 0.67
N ILE A 115 -11.41 -2.62 0.29
CA ILE A 115 -11.90 -1.32 -0.20
C ILE A 115 -11.94 -1.34 -1.74
N ASP A 116 -10.83 -1.75 -2.38
CA ASP A 116 -10.69 -1.85 -3.84
C ASP A 116 -9.74 -2.98 -4.25
N GLU A 117 -9.65 -3.25 -5.55
CA GLU A 117 -8.86 -4.34 -6.11
C GLU A 117 -7.50 -3.89 -6.68
N GLY A 118 -7.23 -2.59 -6.72
CA GLY A 118 -5.97 -2.05 -7.22
C GLY A 118 -5.76 -2.26 -8.72
N LYS A 119 -6.76 -1.95 -9.54
CA LYS A 119 -6.76 -2.25 -10.99
C LYS A 119 -6.56 -1.05 -11.90
N ASP A 120 -6.42 0.16 -11.37
CA ASP A 120 -6.22 1.34 -12.23
C ASP A 120 -4.77 1.49 -12.70
N ALA A 121 -4.53 2.48 -13.56
CA ALA A 121 -3.22 2.72 -14.16
C ALA A 121 -2.14 3.14 -13.14
N LEU A 122 -2.55 3.71 -11.99
CA LEU A 122 -1.64 4.14 -10.93
C LEU A 122 -1.44 3.07 -9.85
N SER A 123 -2.23 2.00 -9.86
CA SER A 123 -2.09 0.93 -8.87
C SER A 123 -0.69 0.33 -8.90
N GLY A 124 -0.04 0.33 -7.73
CA GLY A 124 1.32 -0.16 -7.58
C GLY A 124 2.15 0.67 -6.61
N ASN A 125 3.42 0.34 -6.54
CA ASN A 125 4.41 1.04 -5.74
C ASN A 125 5.31 1.88 -6.66
N TRP A 126 5.43 3.16 -6.39
CA TRP A 126 6.13 4.14 -7.20
C TRP A 126 7.24 4.81 -6.38
N ARG A 127 8.41 4.97 -6.98
CA ARG A 127 9.52 5.71 -6.39
C ARG A 127 9.77 6.99 -7.18
N ILE A 128 9.93 8.09 -6.47
CA ILE A 128 10.34 9.34 -7.13
C ILE A 128 11.70 9.14 -7.79
N SER A 129 11.77 9.39 -9.09
CA SER A 129 12.97 9.17 -9.94
C SER A 129 13.54 10.43 -10.56
N ALA A 130 12.71 11.48 -10.72
CA ALA A 130 13.19 12.79 -11.14
C ALA A 130 12.28 13.89 -10.60
N ARG A 131 12.83 15.09 -10.47
CA ARG A 131 12.11 16.29 -10.03
C ARG A 131 12.66 17.52 -10.77
N ALA A 132 11.77 18.47 -11.10
CA ALA A 132 12.19 19.77 -11.61
C ALA A 132 12.82 20.61 -10.49
N GLY A 133 13.95 21.23 -10.79
CA GLY A 133 14.57 22.26 -9.98
C GLY A 133 13.80 23.60 -10.04
N GLN A 134 14.30 24.62 -9.36
CA GLN A 134 13.73 25.97 -9.40
C GLN A 134 13.81 26.62 -10.79
N ASP A 135 14.75 26.17 -11.62
CA ASP A 135 14.93 26.55 -13.01
C ASP A 135 13.99 25.80 -14.00
N GLY A 136 13.14 24.91 -13.47
CA GLY A 136 12.22 24.08 -14.23
C GLY A 136 12.89 22.88 -14.94
N GLN A 137 14.20 22.70 -14.80
CA GLN A 137 14.90 21.59 -15.43
C GLN A 137 14.70 20.31 -14.61
N MET A 138 14.38 19.20 -15.29
CA MET A 138 14.23 17.88 -14.67
C MET A 138 15.61 17.31 -14.30
N THR A 139 15.78 16.99 -13.03
CA THR A 139 16.98 16.34 -12.50
C THR A 139 16.65 14.93 -12.04
N GLU A 140 17.38 13.95 -12.57
CA GLU A 140 17.27 12.57 -12.12
C GLU A 140 17.77 12.41 -10.69
N MET A 141 17.04 11.64 -9.90
CA MET A 141 17.40 11.33 -8.53
C MET A 141 18.20 10.05 -8.45
N LYS A 142 19.36 10.09 -7.81
CA LYS A 142 20.16 8.90 -7.55
C LYS A 142 19.37 7.90 -6.72
N ARG A 143 19.48 6.64 -7.09
CA ARG A 143 18.89 5.52 -6.34
C ARG A 143 19.77 5.23 -5.11
N THR A 144 19.31 5.59 -3.94
CA THR A 144 20.00 5.41 -2.64
C THR A 144 19.07 4.69 -1.66
N ALA A 145 19.57 4.34 -0.47
CA ALA A 145 18.73 3.78 0.60
C ALA A 145 17.63 4.75 1.05
N ARG A 146 17.95 6.06 1.12
CA ARG A 146 16.93 7.10 1.31
C ARG A 146 16.04 7.17 0.07
N LYS A 147 14.74 6.99 0.28
CA LYS A 147 13.75 6.93 -0.80
C LYS A 147 12.44 7.59 -0.40
N THR A 148 11.76 8.15 -1.38
CA THR A 148 10.35 8.54 -1.26
C THR A 148 9.55 7.61 -2.16
N LEU A 149 8.59 6.91 -1.58
CA LEU A 149 7.68 6.02 -2.26
C LEU A 149 6.26 6.59 -2.22
N LYS A 150 5.46 6.26 -3.23
CA LYS A 150 4.01 6.46 -3.27
C LYS A 150 3.38 5.13 -3.68
N ILE A 151 2.62 4.54 -2.79
CA ILE A 151 1.84 3.35 -3.07
C ILE A 151 0.40 3.75 -3.36
N CYS A 152 -0.13 3.26 -4.45
CA CYS A 152 -1.48 3.53 -4.90
C CYS A 152 -2.25 2.23 -5.11
N SER A 153 -3.53 2.28 -4.83
CA SER A 153 -4.53 1.31 -5.27
C SER A 153 -5.70 2.10 -5.84
N GLU A 154 -6.52 1.57 -6.65
CA GLU A 154 -7.62 2.22 -7.40
C GLU A 154 -8.35 3.42 -6.72
N LYS A 155 -8.39 3.45 -5.37
CA LYS A 155 -9.07 4.51 -4.59
C LYS A 155 -8.22 5.13 -3.49
N ARG A 156 -7.07 4.53 -3.18
CA ARG A 156 -6.25 4.90 -2.04
C ARG A 156 -4.81 5.17 -2.43
N PHE A 157 -4.20 6.14 -1.78
CA PHE A 157 -2.77 6.40 -1.90
C PHE A 157 -2.14 6.66 -0.54
N GLN A 158 -0.86 6.40 -0.47
CA GLN A 158 0.01 6.88 0.60
C GLN A 158 1.39 7.16 0.02
N TRP A 159 1.96 8.31 0.32
CA TRP A 159 3.39 8.54 0.12
C TRP A 159 4.12 8.48 1.46
N PHE A 160 5.36 8.05 1.44
CA PHE A 160 6.23 8.03 2.61
C PHE A 160 7.68 8.19 2.19
N ALA A 161 8.43 8.96 3.00
CA ALA A 161 9.85 9.22 2.82
C ALA A 161 10.62 8.55 3.96
N ILE A 162 11.55 7.64 3.61
CA ILE A 162 12.22 6.75 4.55
C ILE A 162 13.68 6.53 4.20
N ASN A 163 14.46 6.09 5.16
CA ASN A 163 15.77 5.48 4.95
C ASN A 163 15.85 4.18 5.78
N PRO A 164 15.63 3.01 5.16
CA PRO A 164 15.65 1.74 5.89
C PRO A 164 17.02 1.37 6.49
N GLU A 165 18.13 1.85 5.91
CA GLU A 165 19.48 1.57 6.44
C GLU A 165 19.75 2.31 7.75
N THR A 166 19.38 3.59 7.82
CA THR A 166 19.52 4.41 9.03
C THR A 166 18.31 4.36 9.94
N LYS A 167 17.26 3.62 9.53
CA LYS A 167 15.97 3.48 10.24
C LYS A 167 15.23 4.80 10.42
N GLU A 168 15.49 5.78 9.55
CA GLU A 168 14.88 7.10 9.62
C GLU A 168 13.56 7.17 8.87
N PHE A 169 12.60 7.86 9.47
CA PHE A 169 11.32 8.21 8.91
C PHE A 169 11.20 9.74 8.79
N PHE A 170 10.97 10.24 7.55
CA PHE A 170 10.94 11.68 7.27
C PHE A 170 9.53 12.25 7.15
N GLY A 171 8.52 11.40 6.96
CA GLY A 171 7.13 11.79 6.91
C GLY A 171 6.30 10.98 5.93
N THR A 172 4.98 11.14 6.07
CA THR A 172 3.96 10.49 5.24
C THR A 172 2.71 11.36 5.13
N GLY A 173 1.96 11.13 4.09
CA GLY A 173 0.59 11.59 3.92
C GLY A 173 -0.15 10.63 2.98
N GLY A 174 -1.47 10.62 3.10
CA GLY A 174 -2.28 9.73 2.29
C GLY A 174 -3.77 9.99 2.46
N GLY A 175 -4.55 9.23 1.74
CA GLY A 175 -6.00 9.37 1.71
C GLY A 175 -6.61 8.68 0.50
N THR A 176 -7.57 9.35 -0.10
CA THR A 176 -8.25 8.88 -1.31
C THR A 176 -7.75 9.61 -2.55
N TYR A 177 -7.87 8.98 -3.71
CA TYR A 177 -7.68 9.67 -4.97
C TYR A 177 -8.67 9.21 -6.04
N GLU A 178 -8.80 10.04 -7.06
CA GLU A 178 -9.49 9.77 -8.31
C GLU A 178 -8.55 10.08 -9.48
N LEU A 179 -8.48 9.14 -10.45
CA LEU A 179 -7.79 9.35 -11.72
C LEU A 179 -8.82 9.50 -12.82
N LYS A 180 -8.96 10.71 -13.37
CA LYS A 180 -9.95 11.01 -14.41
C LYS A 180 -9.43 12.04 -15.38
N ASP A 181 -9.60 11.81 -16.68
CA ASP A 181 -9.28 12.74 -17.77
C ASP A 181 -7.85 13.33 -17.67
N GLY A 182 -6.87 12.50 -17.34
CA GLY A 182 -5.47 12.91 -17.15
C GLY A 182 -5.22 13.74 -15.89
N LYS A 183 -6.18 13.81 -14.99
CA LYS A 183 -6.04 14.44 -13.67
C LYS A 183 -6.00 13.39 -12.58
N TYR A 184 -5.06 13.58 -11.67
CA TYR A 184 -4.95 12.87 -10.41
C TYR A 184 -5.40 13.82 -9.30
N ILE A 185 -6.52 13.50 -8.67
CA ILE A 185 -7.13 14.33 -7.63
C ILE A 185 -7.00 13.55 -6.32
N GLU A 186 -6.13 14.02 -5.42
CA GLU A 186 -5.93 13.41 -4.11
C GLU A 186 -6.62 14.21 -3.01
N THR A 187 -7.24 13.52 -2.06
CA THR A 187 -7.81 14.11 -0.84
C THR A 187 -7.12 13.52 0.37
N LEU A 188 -6.49 14.38 1.17
CA LEU A 188 -5.72 13.97 2.34
C LEU A 188 -6.64 13.56 3.48
N GLU A 189 -6.49 12.35 3.99
CA GLU A 189 -7.14 11.87 5.22
C GLU A 189 -6.18 11.88 6.42
N PHE A 190 -4.88 11.87 6.17
CA PHE A 190 -3.85 12.01 7.20
C PHE A 190 -2.59 12.65 6.65
N PHE A 191 -1.86 13.37 7.50
CA PHE A 191 -0.58 13.99 7.17
C PHE A 191 0.30 14.11 8.43
N SER A 192 1.43 13.41 8.45
CA SER A 192 2.27 13.27 9.65
C SER A 192 2.94 14.54 10.13
N ARG A 193 3.04 15.57 9.26
CA ARG A 193 3.75 16.81 9.56
C ARG A 193 2.82 17.96 9.95
N ASP A 194 1.56 17.92 9.50
CA ASP A 194 0.65 19.05 9.68
C ASP A 194 -0.82 18.60 9.47
N ASN A 195 -1.50 18.31 10.56
CA ASN A 195 -2.90 17.87 10.52
C ASN A 195 -3.87 18.90 9.91
N SER A 196 -3.48 20.19 9.85
CA SER A 196 -4.30 21.24 9.23
C SER A 196 -4.47 21.05 7.72
N ARG A 197 -3.66 20.19 7.11
CA ARG A 197 -3.74 19.84 5.68
C ARG A 197 -4.78 18.75 5.39
N VAL A 198 -5.26 18.07 6.40
CA VAL A 198 -6.28 17.02 6.23
C VAL A 198 -7.59 17.63 5.73
N GLY A 199 -8.23 16.96 4.78
CA GLY A 199 -9.40 17.46 4.06
C GLY A 199 -9.07 18.29 2.81
N ALA A 200 -7.81 18.70 2.60
CA ALA A 200 -7.41 19.38 1.39
C ALA A 200 -7.45 18.42 0.19
N SER A 201 -8.04 18.89 -0.91
CA SER A 201 -7.98 18.21 -2.21
C SER A 201 -6.98 18.91 -3.11
N LEU A 202 -6.08 18.14 -3.70
CA LEU A 202 -5.03 18.61 -4.60
C LEU A 202 -5.20 17.97 -5.96
N THR A 203 -5.12 18.79 -7.00
CA THR A 203 -5.26 18.32 -8.39
C THR A 203 -3.93 18.44 -9.10
N PHE A 204 -3.52 17.35 -9.73
CA PHE A 204 -2.29 17.26 -10.51
C PHE A 204 -2.60 16.76 -11.91
N ASP A 205 -1.79 17.15 -12.87
CA ASP A 205 -1.72 16.48 -14.16
C ASP A 205 -1.02 15.13 -13.96
N ALA A 206 -1.58 14.08 -14.56
CA ALA A 206 -1.06 12.73 -14.45
C ALA A 206 -1.03 12.05 -15.83
N LYS A 207 0.16 11.56 -16.21
CA LYS A 207 0.35 10.76 -17.41
C LYS A 207 1.19 9.54 -17.06
N VAL A 208 0.65 8.36 -17.32
CA VAL A 208 1.36 7.10 -17.11
C VAL A 208 1.83 6.59 -18.47
N GLU A 209 3.15 6.36 -18.61
CA GLU A 209 3.79 5.83 -19.82
C GLU A 209 4.71 4.66 -19.42
N GLY A 210 4.23 3.45 -19.61
CA GLY A 210 4.94 2.25 -19.15
C GLY A 210 5.17 2.28 -17.63
N ASP A 211 6.43 2.18 -17.22
CA ASP A 211 6.84 2.19 -15.80
C ASP A 211 7.13 3.64 -15.28
N LYS A 212 6.66 4.68 -15.97
CA LYS A 212 6.83 6.08 -15.57
C LYS A 212 5.49 6.78 -15.38
N TRP A 213 5.36 7.49 -14.27
CA TRP A 213 4.24 8.37 -13.97
C TRP A 213 4.73 9.81 -13.88
N HIS A 214 4.32 10.65 -14.83
CA HIS A 214 4.52 12.10 -14.83
C HIS A 214 3.45 12.75 -13.97
N HIS A 215 3.86 13.54 -12.99
CA HIS A 215 3.03 14.13 -11.96
C HIS A 215 3.38 15.59 -11.79
N SER A 216 2.47 16.51 -12.13
CA SER A 216 2.72 17.95 -12.08
C SER A 216 1.52 18.73 -11.59
N GLY A 217 1.77 19.83 -10.87
CA GLY A 217 0.72 20.67 -10.28
C GLY A 217 1.23 21.58 -9.18
N LYS A 218 0.45 21.75 -8.13
CA LYS A 218 0.83 22.53 -6.95
C LYS A 218 0.70 21.69 -5.69
N SER A 219 1.70 21.80 -4.81
CA SER A 219 1.67 21.20 -3.48
C SER A 219 0.59 21.83 -2.60
N SER A 220 0.30 21.24 -1.44
CA SER A 220 -0.60 21.81 -0.43
C SER A 220 -0.11 23.16 0.14
N LYS A 221 1.12 23.57 -0.15
CA LYS A 221 1.67 24.89 0.17
C LYS A 221 1.59 25.89 -0.99
N GLY A 222 1.14 25.43 -2.17
CA GLY A 222 1.10 26.23 -3.40
C GLY A 222 2.39 26.18 -4.22
N ASP A 223 3.43 25.50 -3.75
CA ASP A 223 4.68 25.36 -4.48
C ASP A 223 4.48 24.50 -5.74
N PRO A 224 5.17 24.80 -6.86
CA PRO A 224 5.09 23.97 -8.06
C PRO A 224 5.67 22.58 -7.79
N VAL A 225 4.96 21.58 -8.30
CA VAL A 225 5.38 20.18 -8.31
C VAL A 225 5.51 19.73 -9.76
N ASN A 226 6.66 19.18 -10.12
CA ASN A 226 6.86 18.50 -11.39
C ASN A 226 7.83 17.34 -11.15
N GLU A 227 7.30 16.14 -11.18
CA GLU A 227 7.99 14.92 -10.74
C GLU A 227 7.76 13.79 -11.73
N ILE A 228 8.75 12.90 -11.81
CA ILE A 228 8.59 11.60 -12.46
C ILE A 228 8.75 10.52 -11.40
N TRP A 229 7.78 9.63 -11.36
CA TRP A 229 7.76 8.46 -10.48
C TRP A 229 8.00 7.22 -11.34
N GLY A 230 8.96 6.39 -10.95
CA GLY A 230 9.24 5.11 -11.57
C GLY A 230 8.57 3.98 -10.81
N LYS A 231 8.00 3.01 -11.51
CA LYS A 231 7.37 1.84 -10.89
C LYS A 231 8.41 0.96 -10.22
N GLU A 232 8.21 0.63 -8.96
CA GLU A 232 9.02 -0.34 -8.21
C GLU A 232 8.48 -1.75 -8.47
N LYS A 233 9.41 -2.70 -8.70
CA LYS A 233 9.11 -4.13 -8.92
C LYS A 233 9.53 -4.94 -7.71
#